data_b2e33c53c6ad483390db1315ffe4d837
#
_entry.id   b2e33c53c6ad483390db1315ffe4d837
#
_cell.length_a   1.000
_cell.length_b   1.000
_cell.length_c   1.000
_cell.angle_alpha   90.00
_cell.angle_beta   90.00
_cell.angle_gamma   90.00
#
_symmetry.space_group_name_H-M   'P 1'
#
loop_
_entity.id
_entity.type
_entity.pdbx_description
1 polymer ?
#
loop_
_entity_poly.entity_id
_entity_poly.type
_entity_poly.pdbx_seq_one_letter_code
_entity_poly.pdbx_strand_id
1 'polypeptide(L)'
;TNKNARALERGAQRLGGAGQSMARDVRDCANLGLCNLGCPTGAKQSSLLTWVPRAERAGARVIASARVTRIEADSGKVRAVVAESLDPATGAPNGTLRVETPRVILAAGVLETPALLLASALGANAGIGLQFHSSVYVAARFADPVHAYYGPTMSYAITEFSDVNGRRGPGLMLENVAALP
;
A
#
# COMPACT_ATOMS: atom_id res chain seq x y z
N THR A 1 7.77 20.60 -1.46
CA THR A 1 6.38 20.57 -2.02
C THR A 1 6.41 20.88 -3.49
N ASN A 2 5.65 20.15 -4.30
CA ASN A 2 5.49 20.45 -5.73
C ASN A 2 4.50 21.62 -5.97
N LYS A 3 4.47 22.16 -7.19
CA LYS A 3 3.55 23.27 -7.52
C LYS A 3 2.07 22.88 -7.39
N ASN A 4 1.73 21.60 -7.63
CA ASN A 4 0.39 21.07 -7.47
C ASN A 4 -0.07 21.12 -5.99
N ALA A 5 0.77 20.65 -5.07
CA ALA A 5 0.50 20.74 -3.64
C ALA A 5 0.31 22.20 -3.18
N ARG A 6 1.15 23.11 -3.66
CA ARG A 6 1.02 24.56 -3.36
C ARG A 6 -0.25 25.17 -3.95
N ALA A 7 -0.72 24.68 -5.10
CA ALA A 7 -1.99 25.15 -5.66
C ALA A 7 -3.17 24.72 -4.79
N LEU A 8 -3.17 23.48 -4.30
CA LEU A 8 -4.17 22.98 -3.37
C LEU A 8 -4.15 23.76 -2.04
N GLU A 9 -2.96 23.97 -1.49
CA GLU A 9 -2.75 24.75 -0.26
C GLU A 9 -3.32 26.17 -0.37
N ARG A 10 -2.96 26.91 -1.43
CA ARG A 10 -3.49 28.26 -1.68
C ARG A 10 -5.01 28.26 -1.85
N GLY A 11 -5.55 27.24 -2.53
CA GLY A 11 -6.99 27.09 -2.72
C GLY A 11 -7.71 26.90 -1.39
N ALA A 12 -7.21 26.02 -0.52
CA ALA A 12 -7.74 25.79 0.81
C ALA A 12 -7.74 27.08 1.65
N GLN A 13 -6.60 27.77 1.72
CA GLN A 13 -6.45 29.01 2.48
C GLN A 13 -7.42 30.11 2.03
N ARG A 14 -7.65 30.24 0.70
CA ARG A 14 -8.61 31.24 0.18
C ARG A 14 -10.06 30.95 0.56
N LEU A 15 -10.38 29.68 0.80
CA LEU A 15 -11.71 29.24 1.23
C LEU A 15 -11.84 29.18 2.75
N GLY A 16 -10.81 29.64 3.50
CA GLY A 16 -10.79 29.56 4.97
C GLY A 16 -10.52 28.17 5.52
N GLY A 17 -10.15 27.22 4.64
CA GLY A 17 -9.81 25.85 5.02
C GLY A 17 -8.34 25.69 5.39
N ALA A 18 -8.04 24.59 6.07
CA ALA A 18 -6.70 24.22 6.48
C ALA A 18 -6.33 22.82 5.96
N GLY A 19 -5.07 22.66 5.61
CA GLY A 19 -4.48 21.40 5.27
C GLY A 19 -3.09 21.27 5.89
N GLN A 20 -2.46 20.15 5.64
CA GLN A 20 -1.14 19.84 6.20
C GLN A 20 -0.22 19.18 5.19
N SER A 21 1.07 19.36 5.39
CA SER A 21 2.07 18.57 4.68
C SER A 21 1.99 17.12 5.14
N MET A 22 2.01 16.20 4.17
CA MET A 22 1.95 14.78 4.45
C MET A 22 3.35 14.21 4.67
N ALA A 23 3.51 13.43 5.74
CA ALA A 23 4.71 12.66 5.98
C ALA A 23 4.87 11.57 4.92
N ARG A 24 6.10 11.28 4.52
CA ARG A 24 6.42 10.28 3.50
C ARG A 24 7.65 9.49 3.91
N ASP A 25 7.64 8.20 3.61
CA ASP A 25 8.78 7.32 3.84
C ASP A 25 9.84 7.52 2.75
N VAL A 26 10.66 8.55 2.92
CA VAL A 26 11.73 8.88 1.98
C VAL A 26 13.01 9.29 2.71
N ARG A 27 14.16 9.02 2.09
CA ARG A 27 15.46 9.51 2.51
C ARG A 27 16.13 10.19 1.32
N ASP A 28 16.59 11.44 1.50
CA ASP A 28 17.34 12.20 0.47
C ASP A 28 16.60 12.26 -0.88
N CYS A 29 15.32 12.63 -0.85
CA CYS A 29 14.45 12.64 -2.01
C CYS A 29 14.89 13.71 -3.04
N ALA A 30 15.21 13.27 -4.26
CA ALA A 30 15.57 14.14 -5.39
C ALA A 30 14.38 14.85 -6.06
N ASN A 31 13.17 14.69 -5.56
CA ASN A 31 11.94 15.32 -6.05
C ASN A 31 11.58 15.03 -7.53
N LEU A 32 11.92 13.86 -8.02
CA LEU A 32 11.72 13.49 -9.43
C LEU A 32 10.24 13.21 -9.81
N GLY A 33 9.36 13.03 -8.84
CA GLY A 33 7.94 12.70 -9.11
C GLY A 33 7.66 11.25 -9.50
N LEU A 34 8.67 10.39 -9.56
CA LEU A 34 8.60 9.01 -10.05
C LEU A 34 8.21 7.98 -8.98
N CYS A 35 7.63 8.39 -7.86
CA CYS A 35 7.35 7.51 -6.71
C CYS A 35 6.46 6.30 -7.05
N ASN A 36 5.54 6.45 -8.00
CA ASN A 36 4.59 5.40 -8.41
C ASN A 36 5.11 4.51 -9.54
N LEU A 37 6.15 4.95 -10.25
CA LEU A 37 6.74 4.23 -11.38
C LEU A 37 8.03 3.48 -10.98
N GLY A 38 8.52 3.75 -9.79
CA GLY A 38 9.80 3.30 -9.27
C GLY A 38 10.71 4.49 -8.96
N CYS A 39 11.41 4.42 -7.85
CA CYS A 39 12.30 5.49 -7.40
C CYS A 39 13.73 5.21 -7.88
N PRO A 40 14.24 5.88 -8.94
CA PRO A 40 15.53 5.55 -9.52
C PRO A 40 16.71 5.89 -8.60
N THR A 41 16.50 6.75 -7.60
CA THR A 41 17.54 7.12 -6.62
C THR A 41 17.48 6.27 -5.33
N GLY A 42 16.53 5.32 -5.22
CA GLY A 42 16.34 4.55 -3.99
C GLY A 42 15.88 5.37 -2.77
N ALA A 43 15.49 6.63 -2.98
CA ALA A 43 15.04 7.51 -1.89
C ALA A 43 13.76 7.03 -1.21
N LYS A 44 12.86 6.34 -1.93
CA LYS A 44 11.63 5.76 -1.37
C LYS A 44 11.98 4.59 -0.44
N GLN A 45 11.65 4.72 0.82
CA GLN A 45 11.92 3.72 1.87
C GLN A 45 10.78 2.70 1.95
N SER A 46 10.71 1.81 0.97
CA SER A 46 9.73 0.71 0.95
C SER A 46 10.07 -0.36 2.00
N SER A 47 9.10 -1.24 2.28
CA SER A 47 9.32 -2.39 3.17
C SER A 47 10.49 -3.27 2.74
N LEU A 48 10.77 -3.36 1.43
CA LEU A 48 11.91 -4.09 0.90
C LEU A 48 13.26 -3.50 1.37
N LEU A 49 13.34 -2.18 1.54
CA LEU A 49 14.55 -1.49 1.98
C LEU A 49 14.63 -1.32 3.50
N THR A 50 13.53 -1.47 4.22
CA THR A 50 13.43 -1.17 5.65
C THR A 50 13.08 -2.40 6.48
N TRP A 51 11.86 -2.87 6.39
CA TRP A 51 11.33 -3.93 7.26
C TRP A 51 11.88 -5.32 6.94
N VAL A 52 11.99 -5.67 5.66
CA VAL A 52 12.46 -6.98 5.22
C VAL A 52 13.91 -7.21 5.69
N PRO A 53 14.89 -6.34 5.40
CA PRO A 53 16.26 -6.54 5.89
C PRO A 53 16.37 -6.52 7.42
N ARG A 54 15.49 -5.77 8.09
CA ARG A 54 15.45 -5.75 9.55
C ARG A 54 14.94 -7.07 10.13
N ALA A 55 13.90 -7.65 9.51
CA ALA A 55 13.38 -8.96 9.89
C ALA A 55 14.43 -10.06 9.69
N GLU A 56 15.11 -10.06 8.53
CA GLU A 56 16.17 -11.03 8.22
C GLU A 56 17.32 -10.97 9.23
N ARG A 57 17.77 -9.76 9.60
CA ARG A 57 18.77 -9.59 10.66
C ARG A 57 18.30 -10.09 12.03
N ALA A 58 17.00 -10.11 12.26
CA ALA A 58 16.40 -10.68 13.46
C ALA A 58 16.13 -12.21 13.35
N GLY A 59 16.60 -12.86 12.29
CA GLY A 59 16.50 -14.31 12.09
C GLY A 59 15.28 -14.78 11.29
N ALA A 60 14.49 -13.86 10.72
CA ALA A 60 13.42 -14.25 9.82
C ALA A 60 13.97 -14.78 8.48
N ARG A 61 13.26 -15.75 7.90
CA ARG A 61 13.55 -16.25 6.55
C ARG A 61 12.50 -15.77 5.59
N VAL A 62 12.91 -15.12 4.52
CA VAL A 62 12.04 -14.70 3.42
C VAL A 62 12.14 -15.74 2.30
N ILE A 63 11.02 -16.32 1.91
CA ILE A 63 10.93 -17.29 0.81
C ILE A 63 10.11 -16.61 -0.29
N ALA A 64 10.81 -16.10 -1.29
CA ALA A 64 10.20 -15.52 -2.48
C ALA A 64 9.78 -16.63 -3.48
N SER A 65 9.01 -16.26 -4.50
CA SER A 65 8.53 -17.19 -5.54
C SER A 65 7.85 -18.43 -4.95
N ALA A 66 7.11 -18.25 -3.86
CA ALA A 66 6.34 -19.28 -3.20
C ALA A 66 4.89 -18.82 -3.03
N ARG A 67 3.98 -19.47 -3.72
CA ARG A 67 2.55 -19.19 -3.67
C ARG A 67 1.89 -20.14 -2.66
N VAL A 68 1.43 -19.60 -1.55
CA VAL A 68 0.69 -20.38 -0.56
C VAL A 68 -0.66 -20.79 -1.16
N THR A 69 -0.96 -22.09 -1.14
CA THR A 69 -2.18 -22.65 -1.72
C THR A 69 -3.18 -23.09 -0.67
N ARG A 70 -2.72 -23.50 0.52
CA ARG A 70 -3.61 -23.86 1.63
C ARG A 70 -2.90 -23.82 2.97
N ILE A 71 -3.71 -23.74 4.01
CA ILE A 71 -3.33 -23.89 5.40
C ILE A 71 -3.91 -25.23 5.89
N GLU A 72 -3.10 -26.08 6.42
CA GLU A 72 -3.52 -27.33 7.03
C GLU A 72 -3.84 -27.09 8.51
N ALA A 73 -5.05 -27.45 8.90
CA ALA A 73 -5.50 -27.40 10.30
C ALA A 73 -6.19 -28.71 10.67
N ASP A 74 -6.06 -29.06 11.94
CA ASP A 74 -6.73 -30.21 12.55
C ASP A 74 -7.31 -29.79 13.89
N SER A 75 -8.58 -30.15 14.13
CA SER A 75 -9.29 -29.85 15.38
C SER A 75 -9.17 -28.36 15.80
N GLY A 76 -9.27 -27.44 14.83
CA GLY A 76 -9.17 -25.99 15.05
C GLY A 76 -7.74 -25.45 15.30
N LYS A 77 -6.72 -26.27 15.13
CA LYS A 77 -5.31 -25.89 15.32
C LYS A 77 -4.56 -25.96 14.00
N VAL A 78 -3.84 -24.90 13.66
CA VAL A 78 -2.95 -24.88 12.50
C VAL A 78 -1.84 -25.91 12.69
N ARG A 79 -1.51 -26.63 11.61
CA ARG A 79 -0.45 -27.65 11.55
C ARG A 79 0.65 -27.26 10.59
N ALA A 80 0.28 -26.79 9.41
CA ALA A 80 1.24 -26.42 8.38
C ALA A 80 0.67 -25.40 7.38
N VAL A 81 1.56 -24.80 6.62
CA VAL A 81 1.28 -24.03 5.42
C VAL A 81 1.85 -24.76 4.22
N VAL A 82 1.08 -24.92 3.16
CA VAL A 82 1.50 -25.52 1.90
C VAL A 82 1.58 -24.46 0.82
N ALA A 83 2.67 -24.46 0.10
CA ALA A 83 2.92 -23.53 -1.00
C ALA A 83 3.46 -24.26 -2.23
N GLU A 84 3.18 -23.74 -3.40
CA GLU A 84 3.87 -24.06 -4.65
C GLU A 84 5.13 -23.19 -4.75
N SER A 85 6.27 -23.82 -4.97
CA SER A 85 7.46 -23.13 -5.42
C SER A 85 7.30 -22.79 -6.90
N LEU A 86 7.63 -21.55 -7.27
CA LEU A 86 7.48 -21.05 -8.65
C LEU A 86 8.85 -20.78 -9.25
N ASP A 87 9.00 -21.11 -10.51
CA ASP A 87 10.15 -20.68 -11.29
C ASP A 87 10.14 -19.15 -11.42
N PRO A 88 11.19 -18.44 -10.99
CA PRO A 88 11.20 -16.98 -11.01
C PRO A 88 11.13 -16.34 -12.41
N ALA A 89 11.55 -17.07 -13.45
CA ALA A 89 11.57 -16.55 -14.82
C ALA A 89 10.23 -16.75 -15.53
N THR A 90 9.57 -17.89 -15.30
CA THR A 90 8.34 -18.26 -15.99
C THR A 90 7.09 -18.14 -15.15
N GLY A 91 7.23 -18.10 -13.82
CA GLY A 91 6.12 -18.17 -12.87
C GLY A 91 5.46 -19.57 -12.80
N ALA A 92 5.98 -20.57 -13.51
CA ALA A 92 5.42 -21.91 -13.50
C ALA A 92 5.73 -22.65 -12.19
N PRO A 93 4.81 -23.47 -11.67
CA PRO A 93 5.09 -24.32 -10.52
C PRO A 93 6.23 -25.30 -10.82
N ASN A 94 7.21 -25.40 -9.91
CA ASN A 94 8.36 -26.30 -10.03
C ASN A 94 8.60 -27.16 -8.78
N GLY A 95 7.71 -27.09 -7.79
CA GLY A 95 7.81 -27.89 -6.57
C GLY A 95 6.75 -27.54 -5.55
N THR A 96 6.78 -28.25 -4.43
CA THR A 96 5.90 -27.99 -3.28
C THR A 96 6.73 -27.74 -2.04
N LEU A 97 6.37 -26.73 -1.29
CA LEU A 97 6.93 -26.39 0.01
C LEU A 97 5.85 -26.62 1.08
N ARG A 98 6.21 -27.32 2.15
CA ARG A 98 5.35 -27.50 3.33
C ARG A 98 6.11 -27.01 4.56
N VAL A 99 5.54 -26.03 5.27
CA VAL A 99 6.12 -25.45 6.48
C VAL A 99 5.25 -25.81 7.67
N GLU A 100 5.78 -26.62 8.58
CA GLU A 100 5.10 -26.97 9.83
C GLU A 100 5.18 -25.81 10.82
N THR A 101 4.03 -25.40 11.33
CA THR A 101 3.93 -24.30 12.29
C THR A 101 2.60 -24.35 13.04
N PRO A 102 2.59 -24.05 14.34
CA PRO A 102 1.34 -23.93 15.09
C PRO A 102 0.65 -22.58 14.94
N ARG A 103 1.25 -21.60 14.24
CA ARG A 103 0.73 -20.23 14.09
C ARG A 103 1.00 -19.72 12.69
N VAL A 104 0.01 -19.04 12.13
CA VAL A 104 0.11 -18.37 10.81
C VAL A 104 -0.47 -16.97 10.92
N ILE A 105 0.24 -16.00 10.36
CA ILE A 105 -0.28 -14.63 10.15
C ILE A 105 -0.58 -14.47 8.67
N LEU A 106 -1.83 -14.14 8.36
CA LEU A 106 -2.29 -13.90 7.00
C LEU A 106 -2.17 -12.42 6.68
N ALA A 107 -1.34 -12.10 5.72
CA ALA A 107 -1.10 -10.75 5.25
C ALA A 107 -1.09 -10.65 3.71
N ALA A 108 -1.89 -11.50 3.05
CA ALA A 108 -1.94 -11.60 1.59
C ALA A 108 -2.85 -10.55 0.92
N GLY A 109 -3.37 -9.60 1.70
CA GLY A 109 -4.25 -8.54 1.19
C GLY A 109 -5.73 -8.93 1.22
N VAL A 110 -6.55 -7.98 0.80
CA VAL A 110 -8.01 -8.03 0.95
C VAL A 110 -8.69 -9.09 0.07
N LEU A 111 -8.06 -9.49 -1.02
CA LEU A 111 -8.58 -10.52 -1.95
C LEU A 111 -7.99 -11.90 -1.65
N GLU A 112 -6.66 -12.00 -1.57
CA GLU A 112 -5.96 -13.29 -1.46
C GLU A 112 -6.09 -13.90 -0.06
N THR A 113 -6.19 -13.09 1.00
CA THR A 113 -6.40 -13.62 2.36
C THR A 113 -7.73 -14.39 2.48
N PRO A 114 -8.90 -13.84 2.09
CA PRO A 114 -10.14 -14.61 2.09
C PRO A 114 -10.11 -15.80 1.14
N ALA A 115 -9.53 -15.66 -0.04
CA ALA A 115 -9.40 -16.77 -0.99
C ALA A 115 -8.63 -17.95 -0.39
N LEU A 116 -7.52 -17.67 0.29
CA LEU A 116 -6.72 -18.69 0.98
C LEU A 116 -7.47 -19.34 2.15
N LEU A 117 -8.23 -18.56 2.92
CA LEU A 117 -9.06 -19.10 4.01
C LEU A 117 -10.16 -20.05 3.47
N LEU A 118 -10.83 -19.67 2.40
CA LEU A 118 -11.85 -20.50 1.74
C LEU A 118 -11.24 -21.77 1.15
N ALA A 119 -10.12 -21.65 0.44
CA ALA A 119 -9.38 -22.80 -0.11
C ALA A 119 -8.87 -23.77 0.97
N SER A 120 -8.68 -23.27 2.19
CA SER A 120 -8.24 -24.04 3.35
C SER A 120 -9.39 -24.59 4.21
N ALA A 121 -10.65 -24.34 3.83
CA ALA A 121 -11.84 -24.61 4.62
C ALA A 121 -11.80 -23.96 6.03
N LEU A 122 -11.17 -22.83 6.16
CA LEU A 122 -10.95 -22.09 7.39
C LEU A 122 -11.71 -20.76 7.41
N GLY A 123 -13.00 -20.74 7.44
CA GLY A 123 -13.73 -19.47 7.53
C GLY A 123 -14.77 -19.30 6.44
N ALA A 124 -15.92 -19.91 6.66
CA ALA A 124 -17.07 -19.90 5.74
C ALA A 124 -17.53 -18.49 5.34
N ASN A 125 -17.27 -17.49 6.18
CA ASN A 125 -17.66 -16.09 5.97
C ASN A 125 -16.49 -15.20 5.49
N ALA A 126 -15.36 -15.79 5.12
CA ALA A 126 -14.23 -15.02 4.64
C ALA A 126 -14.57 -14.29 3.34
N GLY A 127 -14.26 -13.00 3.27
CA GLY A 127 -14.53 -12.16 2.10
C GLY A 127 -15.92 -11.48 2.10
N ILE A 128 -16.80 -11.79 3.03
CA ILE A 128 -18.06 -11.07 3.18
C ILE A 128 -17.78 -9.67 3.74
N GLY A 129 -18.40 -8.64 3.14
CA GLY A 129 -18.27 -7.26 3.59
C GLY A 129 -17.04 -6.55 3.00
N LEU A 130 -16.58 -6.95 1.82
CA LEU A 130 -15.55 -6.21 1.08
C LEU A 130 -15.97 -4.75 0.91
N GLN A 131 -15.08 -3.85 1.32
CA GLN A 131 -15.24 -2.41 1.15
C GLN A 131 -14.13 -1.86 0.28
N PHE A 132 -14.48 -0.92 -0.61
CA PHE A 132 -13.54 -0.23 -1.45
C PHE A 132 -13.27 1.17 -0.92
N HIS A 133 -12.01 1.58 -0.98
CA HIS A 133 -11.63 2.97 -0.77
C HIS A 133 -11.93 3.75 -2.05
N SER A 134 -13.13 4.34 -2.11
CA SER A 134 -13.57 5.11 -3.27
C SER A 134 -12.80 6.41 -3.39
N SER A 135 -12.36 6.75 -4.61
CA SER A 135 -11.68 8.00 -4.89
C SER A 135 -12.32 8.70 -6.09
N VAL A 136 -12.43 10.01 -6.00
CA VAL A 136 -12.90 10.88 -7.11
C VAL A 136 -11.75 11.78 -7.50
N TYR A 137 -11.46 11.83 -8.79
CA TYR A 137 -10.43 12.69 -9.34
C TYR A 137 -11.06 13.97 -9.88
N VAL A 138 -10.54 15.12 -9.42
CA VAL A 138 -10.91 16.43 -9.94
C VAL A 138 -9.69 17.05 -10.59
N ALA A 139 -9.81 17.44 -11.85
CA ALA A 139 -8.77 18.12 -12.59
C ALA A 139 -9.09 19.61 -12.72
N ALA A 140 -8.08 20.46 -12.55
CA ALA A 140 -8.18 21.90 -12.79
C ALA A 140 -7.14 22.34 -13.78
N ARG A 141 -7.54 23.24 -14.70
CA ARG A 141 -6.65 23.91 -15.64
C ARG A 141 -6.24 25.28 -15.08
N PHE A 142 -4.96 25.55 -15.13
CA PHE A 142 -4.38 26.82 -14.71
C PHE A 142 -3.81 27.56 -15.91
N ALA A 143 -3.76 28.89 -15.84
CA ALA A 143 -3.12 29.73 -16.87
C ALA A 143 -1.61 29.47 -16.93
N ASP A 144 -0.98 29.34 -15.76
CA ASP A 144 0.45 29.01 -15.64
C ASP A 144 0.68 27.51 -15.56
N PRO A 145 1.77 26.99 -16.13
CA PRO A 145 2.13 25.57 -16.04
C PRO A 145 2.37 25.12 -14.59
N VAL A 146 1.62 24.13 -14.13
CA VAL A 146 1.76 23.54 -12.77
C VAL A 146 2.79 22.43 -12.74
N HIS A 147 3.00 21.71 -13.84
CA HIS A 147 3.91 20.55 -13.92
C HIS A 147 3.64 19.53 -12.81
N ALA A 148 2.40 19.05 -12.71
CA ALA A 148 1.94 18.16 -11.65
C ALA A 148 2.67 16.80 -11.60
N TYR A 149 3.41 16.47 -12.65
CA TYR A 149 4.26 15.27 -12.76
C TYR A 149 5.64 15.43 -12.07
N TYR A 150 6.03 16.64 -11.67
CA TYR A 150 7.32 16.92 -11.06
C TYR A 150 7.19 17.22 -9.56
N GLY A 151 8.12 16.72 -8.78
CA GLY A 151 8.12 16.86 -7.32
C GLY A 151 7.40 15.72 -6.59
N PRO A 152 7.39 15.74 -5.26
CA PRO A 152 6.80 14.66 -4.46
C PRO A 152 5.29 14.60 -4.64
N THR A 153 4.78 13.40 -4.92
CA THR A 153 3.34 13.13 -5.02
C THR A 153 2.70 13.12 -3.64
N MET A 154 1.40 13.39 -3.53
CA MET A 154 0.60 13.31 -2.29
C MET A 154 1.34 13.94 -1.10
N SER A 155 1.84 15.15 -1.29
CA SER A 155 2.67 15.84 -0.31
C SER A 155 1.92 16.86 0.55
N TYR A 156 0.64 17.09 0.24
CA TYR A 156 -0.25 17.97 0.97
C TYR A 156 -1.67 17.42 0.95
N ALA A 157 -2.37 17.51 2.05
CA ALA A 157 -3.76 17.09 2.18
C ALA A 157 -4.59 18.09 2.98
N ILE A 158 -5.85 18.23 2.62
CA ILE A 158 -6.87 18.90 3.42
C ILE A 158 -7.63 17.81 4.16
N THR A 159 -7.48 17.77 5.47
CA THR A 159 -7.99 16.70 6.34
C THR A 159 -9.13 17.16 7.25
N GLU A 160 -9.55 18.42 7.16
CA GLU A 160 -10.61 18.99 8.00
C GLU A 160 -11.99 18.33 7.80
N PHE A 161 -12.20 17.68 6.65
CA PHE A 161 -13.42 16.96 6.32
C PHE A 161 -13.35 15.46 6.61
N SER A 162 -12.25 14.99 7.18
CA SER A 162 -12.02 13.57 7.50
C SER A 162 -12.08 13.33 9.01
N ASP A 163 -12.43 12.11 9.39
CA ASP A 163 -12.38 11.65 10.79
C ASP A 163 -10.97 11.27 11.26
N VAL A 164 -9.94 11.45 10.42
CA VAL A 164 -8.56 11.03 10.72
C VAL A 164 -8.02 11.59 12.03
N ASN A 165 -8.53 12.73 12.49
CA ASN A 165 -8.12 13.38 13.74
C ASN A 165 -9.25 13.48 14.78
N GLY A 166 -10.28 12.63 14.69
CA GLY A 166 -11.45 12.68 15.59
C GLY A 166 -12.38 13.89 15.38
N ARG A 167 -12.25 14.59 14.26
CA ARG A 167 -13.16 15.65 13.84
C ARG A 167 -14.27 15.04 13.01
N ARG A 168 -15.52 15.26 13.39
CA ARG A 168 -16.68 14.82 12.62
C ARG A 168 -16.76 15.61 11.32
N GLY A 169 -16.49 14.95 10.21
CA GLY A 169 -16.63 15.48 8.87
C GLY A 169 -17.36 14.48 7.95
N PRO A 170 -17.58 14.80 6.67
CA PRO A 170 -18.19 13.90 5.70
C PRO A 170 -17.35 12.65 5.38
N GLY A 171 -16.22 12.44 6.03
CA GLY A 171 -15.38 11.27 5.85
C GLY A 171 -14.54 11.31 4.56
N LEU A 172 -14.20 12.51 4.08
CA LEU A 172 -13.37 12.69 2.89
C LEU A 172 -12.07 13.46 3.18
N MET A 173 -11.06 13.19 2.42
CA MET A 173 -9.78 13.89 2.42
C MET A 173 -9.47 14.32 0.99
N LEU A 174 -8.93 15.53 0.81
CA LEU A 174 -8.50 16.03 -0.50
C LEU A 174 -6.97 16.01 -0.54
N GLU A 175 -6.42 15.35 -1.54
CA GLU A 175 -4.97 15.24 -1.73
C GLU A 175 -4.56 15.68 -3.12
N ASN A 176 -3.35 16.23 -3.25
CA ASN A 176 -2.77 16.46 -4.56
C ASN A 176 -2.23 15.15 -5.12
N VAL A 177 -2.58 14.84 -6.36
CA VAL A 177 -2.10 13.66 -7.08
C VAL A 177 -1.12 14.09 -8.17
N ALA A 178 -0.09 13.28 -8.43
CA ALA A 178 0.75 13.48 -9.61
C ALA A 178 -0.04 13.13 -10.88
N ALA A 179 0.02 14.02 -11.85
CA ALA A 179 -0.40 13.70 -13.22
C ALA A 179 0.84 13.32 -14.03
N LEU A 180 0.73 12.30 -14.87
CA LEU A 180 1.75 12.01 -15.88
C LEU A 180 1.71 13.10 -16.95
N PRO A 181 2.85 13.41 -17.60
CA PRO A 181 2.89 14.40 -18.67
C PRO A 181 2.07 13.98 -19.88
#